data_68b31748f1cb0b33042022172bac04c9
#
_entry.id   68b31748f1cb0b33042022172bac04c9
#
_cell.length_a   1.000
_cell.length_b   1.000
_cell.length_c   1.000
_cell.angle_alpha   90.00
_cell.angle_beta   90.00
_cell.angle_gamma   90.00
#
_symmetry.space_group_name_H-M   'P 1'
#
loop_
_entity.id
_entity.type
_entity.pdbx_description
1 polymer ?
#
loop_
_entity_poly.entity_id
_entity_poly.type
_entity_poly.pdbx_seq_one_letter_code
_entity_poly.pdbx_strand_id
1 'polypeptide(L)'
;MFELGTHPQKYQDVKICTYAMCKNELQFVETWLTNIWNDGRGSDYIIVHDTGSTDGTLDKFKEISSALGIPTDRFIIVQKSIEPWRFDVARNYGMQFFPNENQIDVCYSVDLDEEVIPEFWDDLRKIVFEHPNFSRIYYKYAWRIDPNTSDSKYIFWYDKIHGVKGWKWEYPVHETLTCENPELYSGTFYMDSDKVYLKHHPDTTKSRSNYLPLLELRANENPDDLYGQYYLAREFGFHNDNKNAVLWDLKLYLRIITDKNSPCVKELLMDMWMLPCILTHLADSLLRCGANADAEYYYQKAIKECPSYRMAYINYAQMLAYSNRSKDCFNTIDQMRESSTEIDDWRCPKWAWKSWKVNQILADAYCWEGQYETAKHLLDSALSDMDDYDRIDANEQGFFNDYNFVLNKLGEK
;
A
#
# COMPACT_ATOMS: atom_id res chain seq x y z
N MET A 1 -14.94 23.87 27.90
CA MET A 1 -15.77 23.85 26.69
C MET A 1 -14.92 24.57 25.64
N PHE A 2 -14.21 23.82 24.80
CA PHE A 2 -13.41 24.42 23.72
C PHE A 2 -14.39 24.86 22.64
N GLU A 3 -14.42 26.15 22.30
CA GLU A 3 -15.14 26.64 21.14
C GLU A 3 -14.47 26.06 19.90
N LEU A 4 -15.10 25.04 19.32
CA LEU A 4 -14.84 24.64 17.95
C LEU A 4 -15.17 25.86 17.07
N GLY A 5 -14.32 26.18 16.10
CA GLY A 5 -14.57 27.24 15.14
C GLY A 5 -15.99 27.14 14.55
N THR A 6 -16.56 28.26 14.09
CA THR A 6 -17.92 28.30 13.55
C THR A 6 -18.05 27.28 12.43
N HIS A 7 -18.89 26.27 12.63
CA HIS A 7 -19.19 25.22 11.63
C HIS A 7 -19.60 25.90 10.30
N PRO A 8 -19.02 25.48 9.15
CA PRO A 8 -19.41 25.97 7.83
C PRO A 8 -20.93 25.96 7.64
N GLN A 9 -21.46 26.98 6.96
CA GLN A 9 -22.91 27.07 6.70
C GLN A 9 -23.34 26.19 5.52
N LYS A 10 -22.38 25.88 4.64
CA LYS A 10 -22.55 25.02 3.46
C LYS A 10 -21.32 24.16 3.28
N TYR A 11 -21.46 22.99 2.65
CA TYR A 11 -20.31 22.11 2.44
C TYR A 11 -19.21 22.77 1.57
N GLN A 12 -19.59 23.69 0.65
CA GLN A 12 -18.61 24.44 -0.15
C GLN A 12 -17.71 25.38 0.66
N ASP A 13 -18.15 25.75 1.88
CA ASP A 13 -17.38 26.63 2.76
C ASP A 13 -16.32 25.87 3.59
N VAL A 14 -16.35 24.52 3.56
CA VAL A 14 -15.34 23.66 4.21
C VAL A 14 -13.96 23.97 3.64
N LYS A 15 -12.97 24.24 4.52
CA LYS A 15 -11.61 24.62 4.17
C LYS A 15 -10.64 23.45 4.25
N ILE A 16 -10.01 23.11 3.13
CA ILE A 16 -9.07 22.00 3.00
C ILE A 16 -7.64 22.57 3.00
N CYS A 17 -6.77 22.00 3.82
CA CYS A 17 -5.33 22.21 3.79
C CYS A 17 -4.64 20.95 3.25
N THR A 18 -4.06 21.05 2.06
CA THR A 18 -3.25 19.96 1.50
C THR A 18 -1.77 20.22 1.76
N TYR A 19 -1.03 19.17 2.11
CA TYR A 19 0.39 19.30 2.36
C TYR A 19 1.18 18.11 1.78
N ALA A 20 2.42 18.43 1.37
CA ALA A 20 3.35 17.47 0.79
C ALA A 20 4.78 17.74 1.28
N MET A 21 5.62 16.73 1.18
CA MET A 21 7.07 16.91 1.16
C MET A 21 7.60 16.54 -0.23
N CYS A 22 8.70 17.20 -0.65
CA CYS A 22 9.33 16.90 -1.93
C CYS A 22 10.86 16.94 -1.87
N LYS A 23 11.49 16.24 -2.80
CA LYS A 23 12.90 16.36 -3.13
C LYS A 23 13.14 15.88 -4.56
N ASN A 24 13.54 16.80 -5.45
CA ASN A 24 13.80 16.52 -6.86
C ASN A 24 12.57 15.87 -7.55
N GLU A 25 11.46 16.62 -7.59
CA GLU A 25 10.17 16.18 -8.12
C GLU A 25 9.73 17.03 -9.34
N LEU A 26 10.68 17.64 -10.06
CA LEU A 26 10.41 18.56 -11.16
C LEU A 26 9.33 18.07 -12.13
N GLN A 27 9.35 16.78 -12.46
CA GLN A 27 8.44 16.15 -13.42
C GLN A 27 6.97 16.13 -12.97
N PHE A 28 6.70 16.16 -11.66
CA PHE A 28 5.36 16.05 -11.10
C PHE A 28 4.74 17.39 -10.72
N VAL A 29 5.55 18.47 -10.59
CA VAL A 29 5.12 19.75 -10.03
C VAL A 29 3.90 20.31 -10.74
N GLU A 30 3.91 20.37 -12.08
CA GLU A 30 2.84 20.98 -12.87
C GLU A 30 1.52 20.20 -12.74
N THR A 31 1.58 18.88 -12.94
CA THR A 31 0.40 18.01 -12.83
C THR A 31 -0.17 18.05 -11.42
N TRP A 32 0.68 17.87 -10.42
CA TRP A 32 0.28 17.86 -9.02
C TRP A 32 -0.36 19.17 -8.60
N LEU A 33 0.32 20.32 -8.82
CA LEU A 33 -0.19 21.61 -8.36
C LEU A 33 -1.50 22.00 -9.08
N THR A 34 -1.61 21.70 -10.37
CA THR A 34 -2.86 21.89 -11.13
C THR A 34 -4.00 21.04 -10.57
N ASN A 35 -3.71 19.76 -10.26
CA ASN A 35 -4.68 18.83 -9.71
C ASN A 35 -5.14 19.24 -8.30
N ILE A 36 -4.20 19.62 -7.42
CA ILE A 36 -4.51 20.04 -6.05
C ILE A 36 -5.25 21.38 -6.01
N TRP A 37 -4.89 22.33 -6.86
CA TRP A 37 -5.58 23.64 -6.94
C TRP A 37 -6.96 23.55 -7.62
N ASN A 38 -7.09 22.74 -8.67
CA ASN A 38 -8.32 22.44 -9.39
C ASN A 38 -9.14 23.72 -9.71
N ASP A 39 -8.53 24.72 -10.35
CA ASP A 39 -9.17 26.01 -10.68
C ASP A 39 -9.78 26.72 -9.45
N GLY A 40 -9.17 26.61 -8.29
CA GLY A 40 -9.63 27.20 -7.03
C GLY A 40 -10.80 26.44 -6.36
N ARG A 41 -11.16 25.27 -6.89
CA ARG A 41 -12.19 24.37 -6.30
C ARG A 41 -11.58 23.23 -5.50
N GLY A 42 -10.27 23.04 -5.58
CA GLY A 42 -9.50 22.04 -4.84
C GLY A 42 -9.17 22.46 -3.42
N SER A 43 -7.90 22.36 -3.05
CA SER A 43 -7.42 22.76 -1.73
C SER A 43 -7.45 24.28 -1.52
N ASP A 44 -7.86 24.71 -0.33
CA ASP A 44 -7.87 26.14 0.05
C ASP A 44 -6.48 26.63 0.45
N TYR A 45 -5.67 25.77 1.06
CA TYR A 45 -4.28 26.02 1.45
C TYR A 45 -3.39 24.87 1.01
N ILE A 46 -2.22 25.20 0.49
CA ILE A 46 -1.25 24.22 -0.02
C ILE A 46 0.09 24.47 0.64
N ILE A 47 0.64 23.49 1.33
CA ILE A 47 1.92 23.56 2.03
C ILE A 47 2.88 22.53 1.40
N VAL A 48 4.03 23.00 0.93
CA VAL A 48 5.07 22.09 0.39
C VAL A 48 6.34 22.25 1.21
N HIS A 49 6.80 21.17 1.80
CA HIS A 49 8.12 21.12 2.43
C HIS A 49 9.14 20.55 1.45
N ASP A 50 9.99 21.40 0.90
CA ASP A 50 11.13 21.01 0.10
C ASP A 50 12.32 20.63 1.00
N THR A 51 12.76 19.38 0.87
CA THR A 51 13.83 18.82 1.71
C THR A 51 15.23 18.93 1.07
N GLY A 52 15.37 19.80 0.07
CA GLY A 52 16.63 20.12 -0.60
C GLY A 52 16.68 19.70 -2.06
N SER A 53 15.72 20.15 -2.86
CA SER A 53 15.72 19.95 -4.32
C SER A 53 16.80 20.77 -5.01
N THR A 54 17.38 20.20 -6.07
CA THR A 54 18.45 20.80 -6.86
C THR A 54 18.18 20.73 -8.38
N ASP A 55 17.06 20.16 -8.77
CA ASP A 55 16.68 19.85 -10.16
C ASP A 55 15.80 20.93 -10.84
N GLY A 56 15.46 22.02 -10.11
CA GLY A 56 14.55 23.07 -10.58
C GLY A 56 13.12 22.93 -10.06
N THR A 57 12.81 21.94 -9.21
CA THR A 57 11.49 21.73 -8.58
C THR A 57 10.90 23.02 -8.00
N LEU A 58 11.70 23.80 -7.25
CA LEU A 58 11.24 25.03 -6.60
C LEU A 58 10.88 26.15 -7.57
N ASP A 59 11.67 26.32 -8.62
CA ASP A 59 11.41 27.36 -9.62
C ASP A 59 10.17 26.99 -10.45
N LYS A 60 9.97 25.70 -10.72
CA LYS A 60 8.76 25.21 -11.38
C LYS A 60 7.50 25.45 -10.52
N PHE A 61 7.55 25.24 -9.22
CA PHE A 61 6.45 25.60 -8.31
C PHE A 61 6.08 27.08 -8.38
N LYS A 62 7.06 27.99 -8.41
CA LYS A 62 6.83 29.44 -8.53
C LYS A 62 6.20 29.79 -9.88
N GLU A 63 6.69 29.20 -10.96
CA GLU A 63 6.16 29.38 -12.30
C GLU A 63 4.69 28.97 -12.36
N ILE A 64 4.38 27.72 -11.98
CA ILE A 64 3.04 27.14 -12.09
C ILE A 64 2.06 27.83 -11.13
N SER A 65 2.44 28.08 -9.88
CA SER A 65 1.56 28.79 -8.93
C SER A 65 1.16 30.20 -9.44
N SER A 66 2.10 30.89 -10.05
CA SER A 66 1.83 32.21 -10.67
C SER A 66 0.91 32.06 -11.89
N ALA A 67 1.14 31.08 -12.75
CA ALA A 67 0.32 30.83 -13.93
C ALA A 67 -1.12 30.44 -13.57
N LEU A 68 -1.32 29.68 -12.50
CA LEU A 68 -2.63 29.29 -11.97
C LEU A 68 -3.31 30.40 -11.15
N GLY A 69 -2.62 31.52 -10.88
CA GLY A 69 -3.15 32.63 -10.09
C GLY A 69 -3.40 32.26 -8.61
N ILE A 70 -2.63 31.32 -8.06
CA ILE A 70 -2.77 30.91 -6.66
C ILE A 70 -2.31 32.05 -5.74
N PRO A 71 -3.14 32.52 -4.80
CA PRO A 71 -2.74 33.56 -3.86
C PRO A 71 -1.53 33.15 -3.02
N THR A 72 -0.58 34.07 -2.82
CA THR A 72 0.68 33.77 -2.13
C THR A 72 0.51 33.43 -0.64
N ASP A 73 -0.59 33.82 -0.03
CA ASP A 73 -0.97 33.45 1.34
C ASP A 73 -1.64 32.06 1.43
N ARG A 74 -1.93 31.44 0.28
CA ARG A 74 -2.54 30.10 0.19
C ARG A 74 -1.59 29.03 -0.32
N PHE A 75 -0.44 29.41 -0.88
CA PHE A 75 0.59 28.48 -1.31
C PHE A 75 1.92 28.79 -0.63
N ILE A 76 2.32 27.94 0.30
CA ILE A 76 3.49 28.12 1.14
C ILE A 76 4.50 27.02 0.80
N ILE A 77 5.71 27.43 0.41
CA ILE A 77 6.85 26.53 0.25
C ILE A 77 7.84 26.80 1.37
N VAL A 78 8.17 25.76 2.12
CA VAL A 78 9.20 25.81 3.17
C VAL A 78 10.37 24.94 2.80
N GLN A 79 11.58 25.40 3.04
CA GLN A 79 12.80 24.70 2.67
C GLN A 79 13.60 24.32 3.92
N LYS A 80 13.84 23.03 4.10
CA LYS A 80 14.72 22.53 5.16
C LYS A 80 15.17 21.10 4.88
N SER A 81 16.48 20.88 4.83
CA SER A 81 17.04 19.53 4.87
C SER A 81 16.81 18.87 6.22
N ILE A 82 16.50 17.59 6.20
CA ILE A 82 16.34 16.75 7.38
C ILE A 82 17.55 15.79 7.47
N GLU A 83 18.33 15.95 8.55
CA GLU A 83 19.54 15.14 8.78
C GLU A 83 19.60 14.68 10.24
N PRO A 84 19.71 13.37 10.53
CA PRO A 84 19.58 12.27 9.57
C PRO A 84 18.18 12.18 8.96
N TRP A 85 18.06 11.59 7.75
CA TRP A 85 16.80 11.52 7.06
C TRP A 85 15.78 10.67 7.82
N ARG A 86 14.54 11.23 7.93
CA ARG A 86 13.35 10.57 8.50
C ARG A 86 12.11 11.15 7.85
N PHE A 87 11.21 10.29 7.39
CA PHE A 87 9.95 10.72 6.75
C PHE A 87 9.01 11.44 7.73
N ASP A 88 8.83 10.90 8.93
CA ASP A 88 7.99 11.51 9.97
C ASP A 88 8.44 12.93 10.34
N VAL A 89 9.73 13.14 10.52
CA VAL A 89 10.29 14.47 10.82
C VAL A 89 10.06 15.43 9.66
N ALA A 90 10.21 14.97 8.41
CA ALA A 90 9.99 15.81 7.24
C ALA A 90 8.50 16.21 7.10
N ARG A 91 7.56 15.28 7.27
CA ARG A 91 6.12 15.60 7.23
C ARG A 91 5.70 16.51 8.37
N ASN A 92 6.14 16.23 9.60
CA ASN A 92 5.83 17.06 10.77
C ASN A 92 6.42 18.46 10.67
N TYR A 93 7.55 18.63 10.00
CA TYR A 93 8.08 19.98 9.76
C TYR A 93 7.16 20.78 8.85
N GLY A 94 6.64 20.22 7.79
CA GLY A 94 5.66 20.87 6.92
C GLY A 94 4.37 21.26 7.68
N MET A 95 3.90 20.42 8.58
CA MET A 95 2.69 20.68 9.38
C MET A 95 2.81 21.91 10.31
N GLN A 96 4.03 22.35 10.66
CA GLN A 96 4.23 23.56 11.47
C GLN A 96 3.80 24.85 10.76
N PHE A 97 3.61 24.81 9.44
CA PHE A 97 3.23 25.96 8.61
C PHE A 97 1.75 25.93 8.22
N PHE A 98 0.96 25.07 8.82
CA PHE A 98 -0.49 25.08 8.61
C PHE A 98 -1.09 26.44 9.00
N PRO A 99 -2.13 26.89 8.30
CA PRO A 99 -2.92 28.03 8.74
C PRO A 99 -3.44 27.84 10.16
N ASN A 100 -3.89 28.95 10.77
CA ASN A 100 -4.52 28.84 12.07
C ASN A 100 -5.65 27.81 12.03
N GLU A 101 -5.75 26.99 13.06
CA GLU A 101 -6.73 25.91 13.19
C GLU A 101 -8.21 26.31 12.98
N ASN A 102 -8.51 27.60 13.14
CA ASN A 102 -9.84 28.15 12.85
C ASN A 102 -10.05 28.54 11.38
N GLN A 103 -9.05 28.37 10.53
CA GLN A 103 -9.08 28.72 9.10
C GLN A 103 -9.18 27.49 8.21
N ILE A 104 -9.05 26.28 8.77
CA ILE A 104 -9.10 25.01 8.07
C ILE A 104 -9.97 24.00 8.84
N ASP A 105 -10.66 23.14 8.12
CA ASP A 105 -11.56 22.14 8.69
C ASP A 105 -10.98 20.72 8.57
N VAL A 106 -10.08 20.49 7.58
CA VAL A 106 -9.51 19.19 7.27
C VAL A 106 -8.11 19.33 6.70
N CYS A 107 -7.23 18.41 7.06
CA CYS A 107 -5.88 18.27 6.52
C CYS A 107 -5.78 17.02 5.63
N TYR A 108 -5.06 17.13 4.52
CA TYR A 108 -4.84 16.04 3.59
C TYR A 108 -3.38 16.00 3.11
N SER A 109 -2.69 14.87 3.35
CA SER A 109 -1.34 14.65 2.85
C SER A 109 -1.39 13.98 1.47
N VAL A 110 -0.76 14.59 0.47
CA VAL A 110 -0.72 14.09 -0.92
C VAL A 110 0.70 14.19 -1.43
N ASP A 111 1.32 13.08 -1.81
CA ASP A 111 2.67 13.07 -2.38
C ASP A 111 2.62 13.58 -3.84
N LEU A 112 3.77 14.08 -4.37
CA LEU A 112 3.76 14.75 -5.68
C LEU A 112 3.49 13.80 -6.86
N ASP A 113 3.72 12.52 -6.68
CA ASP A 113 3.42 11.45 -7.65
C ASP A 113 2.00 10.87 -7.48
N GLU A 114 1.12 11.57 -6.73
CA GLU A 114 -0.27 11.19 -6.50
C GLU A 114 -1.23 12.18 -7.18
N GLU A 115 -2.30 11.64 -7.77
CA GLU A 115 -3.33 12.38 -8.47
C GLU A 115 -4.71 12.03 -7.91
N VAL A 116 -5.52 13.01 -7.52
CA VAL A 116 -6.89 12.82 -7.10
C VAL A 116 -7.85 13.03 -8.28
N ILE A 117 -8.97 12.29 -8.27
CA ILE A 117 -10.04 12.51 -9.28
C ILE A 117 -10.78 13.82 -8.99
N PRO A 118 -11.38 14.48 -10.01
CA PRO A 118 -12.01 15.79 -9.84
C PRO A 118 -13.14 15.81 -8.79
N GLU A 119 -13.91 14.72 -8.67
CA GLU A 119 -15.02 14.59 -7.73
C GLU A 119 -14.57 14.52 -6.27
N PHE A 120 -13.32 14.20 -6.01
CA PHE A 120 -12.74 14.05 -4.67
C PHE A 120 -13.01 15.28 -3.79
N TRP A 121 -12.81 16.48 -4.33
CA TRP A 121 -12.90 17.71 -3.56
C TRP A 121 -14.31 18.01 -3.04
N ASP A 122 -15.32 17.79 -3.87
CA ASP A 122 -16.71 17.97 -3.47
C ASP A 122 -17.18 16.87 -2.50
N ASP A 123 -16.79 15.63 -2.73
CA ASP A 123 -17.15 14.52 -1.86
C ASP A 123 -16.46 14.64 -0.50
N LEU A 124 -15.17 15.06 -0.46
CA LEU A 124 -14.48 15.35 0.80
C LEU A 124 -15.16 16.48 1.59
N ARG A 125 -15.53 17.59 0.91
CA ARG A 125 -16.23 18.68 1.58
C ARG A 125 -17.58 18.27 2.17
N LYS A 126 -18.35 17.44 1.46
CA LYS A 126 -19.62 16.93 1.95
C LYS A 126 -19.47 16.08 3.20
N ILE A 127 -18.54 15.11 3.19
CA ILE A 127 -18.35 14.22 4.34
C ILE A 127 -17.82 14.98 5.57
N VAL A 128 -16.93 15.95 5.39
CA VAL A 128 -16.44 16.81 6.47
C VAL A 128 -17.56 17.70 7.02
N PHE A 129 -18.42 18.25 6.15
CA PHE A 129 -19.57 19.05 6.55
C PHE A 129 -20.57 18.24 7.37
N GLU A 130 -20.86 17.01 6.97
CA GLU A 130 -21.76 16.10 7.68
C GLU A 130 -21.18 15.59 8.99
N HIS A 131 -19.84 15.49 9.09
CA HIS A 131 -19.11 14.94 10.22
C HIS A 131 -17.98 15.85 10.70
N PRO A 132 -18.26 17.05 11.23
CA PRO A 132 -17.24 18.08 11.50
C PRO A 132 -16.19 17.67 12.54
N ASN A 133 -16.48 16.68 13.36
CA ASN A 133 -15.57 16.14 14.38
C ASN A 133 -14.97 14.79 13.99
N PHE A 134 -14.85 14.52 12.68
CA PHE A 134 -14.19 13.29 12.21
C PHE A 134 -12.74 13.21 12.68
N SER A 135 -12.26 12.01 12.92
CA SER A 135 -10.87 11.71 13.20
C SER A 135 -10.09 11.53 11.88
N ARG A 136 -10.48 10.52 11.12
CA ARG A 136 -9.90 10.15 9.83
C ARG A 136 -10.99 9.91 8.80
N ILE A 137 -10.61 10.11 7.54
CA ILE A 137 -11.43 9.72 6.40
C ILE A 137 -10.61 8.80 5.51
N TYR A 138 -11.13 7.59 5.30
CA TYR A 138 -10.56 6.62 4.39
C TYR A 138 -11.11 6.81 2.98
N TYR A 139 -10.25 6.60 1.99
CA TYR A 139 -10.59 6.63 0.57
C TYR A 139 -9.89 5.49 -0.17
N LYS A 140 -10.44 5.04 -1.31
CA LYS A 140 -9.78 4.04 -2.14
C LYS A 140 -8.62 4.66 -2.91
N TYR A 141 -7.49 4.00 -2.80
CA TYR A 141 -6.20 4.34 -3.37
C TYR A 141 -5.76 3.28 -4.35
N ALA A 142 -5.42 3.70 -5.57
CA ALA A 142 -4.87 2.82 -6.59
C ALA A 142 -3.33 2.93 -6.59
N TRP A 143 -2.68 1.89 -6.09
CA TRP A 143 -1.22 1.81 -6.07
C TRP A 143 -0.68 1.44 -7.44
N ARG A 144 0.18 2.28 -8.03
CA ARG A 144 0.86 2.05 -9.31
C ARG A 144 -0.10 1.86 -10.47
N ILE A 145 -0.54 2.98 -11.04
CA ILE A 145 -1.37 3.00 -12.25
C ILE A 145 -0.55 2.60 -13.47
N ASP A 146 -1.08 1.70 -14.26
CA ASP A 146 -0.56 1.44 -15.61
C ASP A 146 -0.91 2.61 -16.54
N PRO A 147 0.08 3.26 -17.17
CA PRO A 147 -0.16 4.43 -18.03
C PRO A 147 -0.97 4.12 -19.29
N ASN A 148 -1.05 2.85 -19.71
CA ASN A 148 -1.74 2.46 -20.93
C ASN A 148 -3.20 2.09 -20.70
N THR A 149 -3.50 1.43 -19.57
CA THR A 149 -4.84 0.91 -19.26
C THR A 149 -5.58 1.73 -18.22
N SER A 150 -4.88 2.58 -17.47
CA SER A 150 -5.41 3.29 -16.30
C SER A 150 -5.86 2.36 -15.15
N ASP A 151 -5.53 1.07 -15.22
CA ASP A 151 -5.77 0.09 -14.17
C ASP A 151 -4.70 0.13 -13.08
N SER A 152 -4.99 -0.47 -11.93
CA SER A 152 -4.05 -0.59 -10.83
C SER A 152 -3.89 -2.02 -10.36
N LYS A 153 -2.64 -2.37 -10.06
CA LYS A 153 -2.26 -3.67 -9.49
C LYS A 153 -2.85 -3.91 -8.10
N TYR A 154 -2.96 -2.84 -7.32
CA TYR A 154 -3.48 -2.87 -5.96
C TYR A 154 -4.43 -1.70 -5.75
N ILE A 155 -5.62 -1.98 -5.24
CA ILE A 155 -6.55 -0.98 -4.73
C ILE A 155 -6.82 -1.31 -3.27
N PHE A 156 -6.69 -0.32 -2.40
CA PHE A 156 -6.94 -0.50 -0.97
C PHE A 156 -7.40 0.80 -0.32
N TRP A 157 -7.92 0.70 0.90
CA TRP A 157 -8.31 1.85 1.70
C TRP A 157 -7.06 2.54 2.29
N TYR A 158 -6.98 3.86 2.14
CA TYR A 158 -5.88 4.68 2.62
C TYR A 158 -6.39 5.86 3.45
N ASP A 159 -5.59 6.35 4.42
CA ASP A 159 -6.06 7.21 5.50
C ASP A 159 -5.21 8.47 5.72
N LYS A 160 -4.75 9.12 4.65
CA LYS A 160 -3.98 10.38 4.75
C LYS A 160 -4.85 11.64 4.98
N ILE A 161 -6.17 11.50 5.17
CA ILE A 161 -7.08 12.60 5.50
C ILE A 161 -7.37 12.56 6.99
N HIS A 162 -7.12 13.69 7.68
CA HIS A 162 -7.22 13.74 9.13
C HIS A 162 -7.76 15.09 9.63
N GLY A 163 -8.25 15.11 10.87
CA GLY A 163 -8.65 16.31 11.58
C GLY A 163 -7.47 17.28 11.81
N VAL A 164 -7.77 18.48 12.27
CA VAL A 164 -6.76 19.56 12.32
C VAL A 164 -5.86 19.49 13.57
N LYS A 165 -6.42 19.11 14.71
CA LYS A 165 -5.76 19.24 16.02
C LYS A 165 -5.10 17.97 16.51
N GLY A 166 -3.89 18.08 17.05
CA GLY A 166 -3.21 17.00 17.76
C GLY A 166 -2.72 15.87 16.89
N TRP A 167 -2.59 16.08 15.58
CA TRP A 167 -2.08 15.09 14.65
C TRP A 167 -0.59 15.23 14.42
N LYS A 168 0.10 14.09 14.29
CA LYS A 168 1.52 14.00 13.94
C LYS A 168 1.78 12.71 13.17
N TRP A 169 2.87 12.72 12.42
CA TRP A 169 3.43 11.53 11.82
C TRP A 169 4.42 10.89 12.78
N GLU A 170 4.37 9.57 12.88
CA GLU A 170 5.31 8.77 13.66
C GLU A 170 5.98 7.75 12.76
N TYR A 171 7.18 7.36 13.15
CA TYR A 171 8.07 6.39 12.51
C TYR A 171 8.89 6.93 11.34
N PRO A 172 10.20 6.55 11.31
CA PRO A 172 11.14 7.07 10.32
C PRO A 172 10.85 6.65 8.87
N VAL A 173 10.09 5.57 8.68
CA VAL A 173 9.63 5.06 7.37
C VAL A 173 8.35 4.25 7.55
N HIS A 174 7.53 4.15 6.52
CA HIS A 174 6.14 3.67 6.61
C HIS A 174 5.42 4.40 7.75
N GLU A 175 5.55 5.71 7.71
CA GLU A 175 5.05 6.60 8.73
C GLU A 175 3.53 6.51 8.85
N THR A 176 3.06 6.65 10.07
CA THR A 176 1.64 6.56 10.41
C THR A 176 1.20 7.85 11.05
N LEU A 177 0.02 8.34 10.68
CA LEU A 177 -0.64 9.45 11.37
C LEU A 177 -1.15 8.96 12.74
N THR A 178 -0.83 9.69 13.80
CA THR A 178 -1.34 9.46 15.15
C THR A 178 -1.96 10.73 15.71
N CYS A 179 -2.92 10.59 16.60
CA CYS A 179 -3.59 11.72 17.24
C CYS A 179 -3.31 11.73 18.74
N GLU A 180 -2.77 12.84 19.25
CA GLU A 180 -2.50 13.02 20.68
C GLU A 180 -3.76 13.33 21.50
N ASN A 181 -4.82 13.81 20.84
CA ASN A 181 -6.08 14.23 21.46
C ASN A 181 -7.28 13.50 20.81
N PRO A 182 -7.35 12.17 20.86
CA PRO A 182 -8.40 11.39 20.18
C PRO A 182 -9.80 11.70 20.71
N GLU A 183 -9.91 12.22 21.94
CA GLU A 183 -11.18 12.62 22.55
C GLU A 183 -11.84 13.83 21.89
N LEU A 184 -11.12 14.58 21.05
CA LEU A 184 -11.68 15.69 20.27
C LEU A 184 -12.52 15.22 19.08
N TYR A 185 -12.44 13.94 18.74
CA TYR A 185 -12.97 13.39 17.51
C TYR A 185 -14.05 12.33 17.74
N SER A 186 -15.00 12.23 16.83
CA SER A 186 -16.16 11.35 16.94
C SER A 186 -16.04 10.02 16.21
N GLY A 187 -14.99 9.83 15.40
CA GLY A 187 -14.77 8.56 14.70
C GLY A 187 -14.14 8.67 13.33
N THR A 188 -14.10 7.54 12.68
CA THR A 188 -13.51 7.33 11.34
C THR A 188 -14.62 7.15 10.31
N PHE A 189 -14.46 7.74 9.15
CA PHE A 189 -15.41 7.68 8.05
C PHE A 189 -14.76 7.18 6.78
N TYR A 190 -15.60 6.75 5.83
CA TYR A 190 -15.16 6.21 4.54
C TYR A 190 -15.83 6.98 3.42
N MET A 191 -15.05 7.35 2.41
CA MET A 191 -15.58 7.89 1.17
C MET A 191 -16.30 6.79 0.38
N ASP A 192 -16.96 7.17 -0.72
CA ASP A 192 -17.71 6.24 -1.57
C ASP A 192 -16.83 5.03 -2.01
N SER A 193 -17.28 3.81 -1.69
CA SER A 193 -16.57 2.58 -2.00
C SER A 193 -16.52 2.24 -3.49
N ASP A 194 -17.38 2.84 -4.30
CA ASP A 194 -17.45 2.57 -5.73
C ASP A 194 -16.47 3.43 -6.54
N LYS A 195 -15.78 4.39 -5.86
CA LYS A 195 -14.82 5.30 -6.47
C LYS A 195 -13.40 5.04 -5.99
N VAL A 196 -12.46 5.02 -6.92
CA VAL A 196 -11.02 5.10 -6.62
C VAL A 196 -10.64 6.58 -6.69
N TYR A 197 -10.40 7.19 -5.53
CA TYR A 197 -10.21 8.63 -5.42
C TYR A 197 -8.80 9.11 -5.71
N LEU A 198 -7.80 8.28 -5.48
CA LEU A 198 -6.40 8.65 -5.65
C LEU A 198 -5.66 7.60 -6.47
N LYS A 199 -4.85 8.09 -7.41
CA LYS A 199 -3.99 7.32 -8.31
C LYS A 199 -2.53 7.65 -8.04
N HIS A 200 -1.68 6.63 -7.90
CA HIS A 200 -0.26 6.79 -7.69
C HIS A 200 0.54 6.48 -8.96
N HIS A 201 1.39 7.40 -9.35
CA HIS A 201 2.27 7.35 -10.52
C HIS A 201 3.74 7.25 -10.07
N PRO A 202 4.21 6.07 -9.62
CA PRO A 202 5.48 5.94 -8.94
C PRO A 202 6.67 6.35 -9.82
N ASP A 203 7.57 7.13 -9.25
CA ASP A 203 8.87 7.39 -9.86
C ASP A 203 9.77 6.15 -9.74
N THR A 204 9.87 5.40 -10.83
CA THR A 204 10.69 4.17 -10.90
C THR A 204 12.20 4.45 -10.88
N THR A 205 12.63 5.71 -11.00
CA THR A 205 14.05 6.09 -10.95
C THR A 205 14.56 6.27 -9.52
N LYS A 206 13.66 6.44 -8.53
CA LYS A 206 14.02 6.62 -7.13
C LYS A 206 14.45 5.30 -6.48
N SER A 207 15.59 5.34 -5.81
CA SER A 207 16.11 4.21 -5.06
C SER A 207 15.39 4.05 -3.72
N ARG A 208 15.07 2.80 -3.35
CA ARG A 208 14.58 2.41 -2.02
C ARG A 208 15.70 2.02 -1.05
N SER A 209 16.98 2.27 -1.40
CA SER A 209 18.14 1.82 -0.63
C SER A 209 18.17 2.27 0.85
N ASN A 210 17.43 3.33 1.19
CA ASN A 210 17.37 3.86 2.55
C ASN A 210 16.27 3.22 3.42
N TYR A 211 15.41 2.35 2.87
CA TYR A 211 14.31 1.78 3.65
C TYR A 211 14.79 0.82 4.73
N LEU A 212 15.71 -0.09 4.41
CA LEU A 212 16.19 -1.08 5.37
C LEU A 212 16.80 -0.45 6.63
N PRO A 213 17.76 0.52 6.54
CA PRO A 213 18.29 1.20 7.73
C PRO A 213 17.23 1.94 8.54
N LEU A 214 16.22 2.52 7.88
CA LEU A 214 15.13 3.22 8.57
C LEU A 214 14.18 2.25 9.27
N LEU A 215 13.94 1.06 8.71
CA LEU A 215 13.14 0.02 9.34
C LEU A 215 13.87 -0.60 10.53
N GLU A 216 15.18 -0.79 10.43
CA GLU A 216 16.00 -1.19 11.59
C GLU A 216 15.94 -0.15 12.71
N LEU A 217 16.03 1.14 12.37
CA LEU A 217 15.86 2.23 13.32
C LEU A 217 14.48 2.20 13.97
N ARG A 218 13.42 2.06 13.17
CA ARG A 218 12.02 1.96 13.63
C ARG A 218 11.83 0.82 14.63
N ALA A 219 12.33 -0.38 14.30
CA ALA A 219 12.23 -1.56 15.16
C ALA A 219 13.02 -1.40 16.48
N ASN A 220 14.14 -0.67 16.45
CA ASN A 220 14.95 -0.40 17.62
C ASN A 220 14.36 0.67 18.54
N GLU A 221 13.82 1.77 17.96
CA GLU A 221 13.17 2.83 18.72
C GLU A 221 11.81 2.40 19.30
N ASN A 222 11.10 1.50 18.60
CA ASN A 222 9.74 1.11 18.93
C ASN A 222 9.58 -0.42 18.96
N PRO A 223 10.10 -1.12 20.00
CA PRO A 223 10.06 -2.57 20.09
C PRO A 223 8.64 -3.16 20.24
N ASP A 224 7.66 -2.34 20.57
CA ASP A 224 6.25 -2.72 20.64
C ASP A 224 5.48 -2.46 19.34
N ASP A 225 6.10 -1.85 18.34
CA ASP A 225 5.53 -1.67 17.01
C ASP A 225 5.70 -2.95 16.18
N LEU A 226 4.70 -3.82 16.24
CA LEU A 226 4.72 -5.11 15.56
C LEU A 226 4.56 -4.98 14.04
N TYR A 227 3.90 -3.94 13.55
CA TYR A 227 3.84 -3.63 12.10
C TYR A 227 5.21 -3.24 11.56
N GLY A 228 5.96 -2.43 12.29
CA GLY A 228 7.34 -2.08 11.92
C GLY A 228 8.26 -3.31 11.86
N GLN A 229 8.11 -4.25 12.78
CA GLN A 229 8.84 -5.52 12.74
C GLN A 229 8.48 -6.37 11.53
N TYR A 230 7.20 -6.43 11.16
CA TYR A 230 6.76 -7.10 9.94
C TYR A 230 7.32 -6.43 8.67
N TYR A 231 7.28 -5.10 8.59
CA TYR A 231 7.87 -4.38 7.46
C TYR A 231 9.38 -4.62 7.34
N LEU A 232 10.08 -4.70 8.47
CA LEU A 232 11.52 -5.03 8.50
C LEU A 232 11.79 -6.45 7.97
N ALA A 233 11.04 -7.44 8.43
CA ALA A 233 11.15 -8.81 7.91
C ALA A 233 10.92 -8.86 6.39
N ARG A 234 9.88 -8.18 5.91
CA ARG A 234 9.55 -8.10 4.49
C ARG A 234 10.65 -7.41 3.66
N GLU A 235 11.24 -6.34 4.18
CA GLU A 235 12.32 -5.63 3.50
C GLU A 235 13.59 -6.48 3.39
N PHE A 236 13.93 -7.27 4.40
CA PHE A 236 15.00 -8.27 4.28
C PHE A 236 14.70 -9.27 3.15
N GLY A 237 13.45 -9.72 3.02
CA GLY A 237 13.01 -10.57 1.91
C GLY A 237 13.21 -9.94 0.53
N PHE A 238 12.90 -8.65 0.37
CA PHE A 238 13.13 -7.90 -0.88
C PHE A 238 14.62 -7.78 -1.23
N HIS A 239 15.49 -7.72 -0.22
CA HIS A 239 16.94 -7.75 -0.40
C HIS A 239 17.53 -9.16 -0.55
N ASN A 240 16.69 -10.21 -0.66
CA ASN A 240 17.08 -11.62 -0.68
C ASN A 240 17.85 -12.09 0.57
N ASP A 241 17.82 -11.33 1.66
CA ASP A 241 18.33 -11.74 2.96
C ASP A 241 17.29 -12.57 3.72
N ASN A 242 17.00 -13.75 3.16
CA ASN A 242 15.94 -14.62 3.67
C ASN A 242 16.22 -15.12 5.09
N LYS A 243 17.49 -15.18 5.53
CA LYS A 243 17.83 -15.58 6.90
C LYS A 243 17.38 -14.55 7.92
N ASN A 244 17.63 -13.27 7.67
CA ASN A 244 17.15 -12.21 8.54
C ASN A 244 15.63 -12.03 8.44
N ALA A 245 15.03 -12.23 7.27
CA ALA A 245 13.58 -12.27 7.12
C ALA A 245 12.96 -13.35 8.03
N VAL A 246 13.45 -14.60 7.97
CA VAL A 246 13.00 -15.69 8.86
C VAL A 246 13.19 -15.33 10.33
N LEU A 247 14.35 -14.76 10.70
CA LEU A 247 14.63 -14.39 12.09
C LEU A 247 13.60 -13.40 12.64
N TRP A 248 13.29 -12.35 11.89
CA TRP A 248 12.35 -11.32 12.30
C TRP A 248 10.91 -11.81 12.30
N ASP A 249 10.48 -12.58 11.31
CA ASP A 249 9.16 -13.21 11.29
C ASP A 249 8.95 -14.18 12.45
N LEU A 250 9.96 -15.02 12.76
CA LEU A 250 9.91 -15.92 13.91
C LEU A 250 9.85 -15.16 15.23
N LYS A 251 10.64 -14.09 15.38
CA LYS A 251 10.61 -13.23 16.56
C LYS A 251 9.22 -12.62 16.76
N LEU A 252 8.66 -12.09 15.70
CA LEU A 252 7.31 -11.51 15.69
C LEU A 252 6.24 -12.56 16.01
N TYR A 253 6.29 -13.71 15.33
CA TYR A 253 5.36 -14.80 15.58
C TYR A 253 5.44 -15.32 17.03
N LEU A 254 6.65 -15.54 17.56
CA LEU A 254 6.85 -15.94 18.95
C LEU A 254 6.26 -14.92 19.91
N ARG A 255 6.44 -13.61 19.69
CA ARG A 255 5.81 -12.55 20.46
C ARG A 255 4.29 -12.68 20.46
N ILE A 256 3.68 -12.87 19.29
CA ILE A 256 2.23 -13.03 19.14
C ILE A 256 1.70 -14.20 19.96
N ILE A 257 2.37 -15.34 19.97
CA ILE A 257 1.87 -16.54 20.67
C ILE A 257 2.17 -16.56 22.18
N THR A 258 3.23 -15.89 22.62
CA THR A 258 3.65 -15.88 24.03
C THR A 258 3.06 -14.71 24.84
N ASP A 259 2.74 -13.60 24.19
CA ASP A 259 2.28 -12.37 24.83
C ASP A 259 0.89 -11.91 24.34
N LYS A 260 -0.03 -12.84 24.18
CA LYS A 260 -1.39 -12.63 23.64
C LYS A 260 -2.21 -11.54 24.34
N ASN A 261 -1.86 -11.22 25.59
CA ASN A 261 -2.57 -10.23 26.38
C ASN A 261 -2.00 -8.81 26.26
N SER A 262 -0.85 -8.66 25.65
CA SER A 262 -0.24 -7.35 25.45
C SER A 262 -1.11 -6.47 24.53
N PRO A 263 -1.18 -5.15 24.79
CA PRO A 263 -1.96 -4.23 23.96
C PRO A 263 -1.55 -4.26 22.49
N CYS A 264 -0.25 -4.26 22.19
CA CYS A 264 0.27 -4.25 20.82
C CYS A 264 -0.07 -5.55 20.06
N VAL A 265 -0.07 -6.71 20.73
CA VAL A 265 -0.50 -7.98 20.10
C VAL A 265 -2.00 -7.98 19.84
N LYS A 266 -2.80 -7.49 20.79
CA LYS A 266 -4.24 -7.37 20.57
C LYS A 266 -4.58 -6.45 19.43
N GLU A 267 -3.93 -5.30 19.35
CA GLU A 267 -4.07 -4.35 18.24
C GLU A 267 -3.72 -4.99 16.89
N LEU A 268 -2.57 -5.65 16.78
CA LEU A 268 -2.19 -6.37 15.57
C LEU A 268 -3.24 -7.42 15.17
N LEU A 269 -3.76 -8.17 16.13
CA LEU A 269 -4.73 -9.25 15.87
C LEU A 269 -6.17 -8.75 15.64
N MET A 270 -6.45 -7.46 15.86
CA MET A 270 -7.70 -6.85 15.37
C MET A 270 -7.76 -6.86 13.84
N ASP A 271 -6.63 -6.82 13.18
CA ASP A 271 -6.52 -7.08 11.75
C ASP A 271 -6.37 -8.59 11.52
N MET A 272 -7.48 -9.24 11.20
CA MET A 272 -7.55 -10.69 11.01
C MET A 272 -6.61 -11.25 9.94
N TRP A 273 -6.09 -10.38 9.07
CA TRP A 273 -5.22 -10.77 7.94
C TRP A 273 -3.74 -10.66 8.29
N MET A 274 -3.36 -10.00 9.38
CA MET A 274 -1.94 -9.82 9.73
C MET A 274 -1.27 -11.14 10.14
N LEU A 275 -1.89 -11.93 10.99
CA LEU A 275 -1.28 -13.20 11.41
C LEU A 275 -1.07 -14.16 10.23
N PRO A 276 -2.06 -14.45 9.36
CA PRO A 276 -1.83 -15.30 8.20
C PRO A 276 -0.84 -14.70 7.20
N CYS A 277 -0.79 -13.38 7.07
CA CYS A 277 0.20 -12.68 6.24
C CYS A 277 1.62 -12.91 6.75
N ILE A 278 1.87 -12.73 8.05
CA ILE A 278 3.17 -12.99 8.71
C ILE A 278 3.58 -14.46 8.52
N LEU A 279 2.67 -15.40 8.76
CA LEU A 279 2.94 -16.83 8.62
C LEU A 279 3.24 -17.21 7.16
N THR A 280 2.57 -16.61 6.20
CA THR A 280 2.83 -16.83 4.77
C THR A 280 4.19 -16.29 4.37
N HIS A 281 4.54 -15.06 4.82
CA HIS A 281 5.85 -14.47 4.56
C HIS A 281 6.99 -15.28 5.20
N LEU A 282 6.80 -15.78 6.43
CA LEU A 282 7.73 -16.69 7.09
C LEU A 282 7.93 -17.98 6.26
N ALA A 283 6.83 -18.57 5.77
CA ALA A 283 6.89 -19.77 4.94
C ALA A 283 7.65 -19.52 3.63
N ASP A 284 7.37 -18.39 2.95
CA ASP A 284 8.09 -17.98 1.74
C ASP A 284 9.60 -17.86 1.98
N SER A 285 9.98 -17.23 3.09
CA SER A 285 11.38 -17.01 3.46
C SER A 285 12.09 -18.32 3.84
N LEU A 286 11.40 -19.21 4.54
CA LEU A 286 11.89 -20.56 4.86
C LEU A 286 12.08 -21.41 3.59
N LEU A 287 11.13 -21.34 2.65
CA LEU A 287 11.22 -22.02 1.36
C LEU A 287 12.47 -21.57 0.58
N ARG A 288 12.70 -20.26 0.53
CA ARG A 288 13.92 -19.69 -0.10
C ARG A 288 15.20 -20.07 0.62
N CYS A 289 15.13 -20.41 1.92
CA CYS A 289 16.26 -20.98 2.68
C CYS A 289 16.42 -22.51 2.49
N GLY A 290 15.54 -23.17 1.74
CA GLY A 290 15.53 -24.62 1.53
C GLY A 290 14.90 -25.43 2.67
N ALA A 291 14.25 -24.78 3.65
CA ALA A 291 13.59 -25.40 4.80
C ALA A 291 12.13 -25.79 4.42
N ASN A 292 11.98 -26.70 3.45
CA ASN A 292 10.69 -27.00 2.81
C ASN A 292 9.64 -27.53 3.81
N ALA A 293 10.02 -28.38 4.76
CA ALA A 293 9.08 -28.95 5.73
C ALA A 293 8.54 -27.89 6.70
N ASP A 294 9.41 -26.96 7.12
CA ASP A 294 8.99 -25.84 7.97
C ASP A 294 8.12 -24.86 7.19
N ALA A 295 8.46 -24.58 5.93
CA ALA A 295 7.64 -23.72 5.06
C ALA A 295 6.22 -24.30 4.91
N GLU A 296 6.12 -25.61 4.63
CA GLU A 296 4.82 -26.31 4.53
C GLU A 296 4.01 -26.17 5.82
N TYR A 297 4.63 -26.38 6.97
CA TYR A 297 3.97 -26.22 8.27
C TYR A 297 3.36 -24.83 8.45
N TYR A 298 4.12 -23.76 8.09
CA TYR A 298 3.63 -22.41 8.28
C TYR A 298 2.58 -21.98 7.24
N TYR A 299 2.63 -22.48 6.00
CA TYR A 299 1.53 -22.29 5.04
C TYR A 299 0.23 -22.91 5.53
N GLN A 300 0.29 -24.19 5.97
CA GLN A 300 -0.90 -24.87 6.51
C GLN A 300 -1.43 -24.17 7.76
N LYS A 301 -0.54 -23.64 8.58
CA LYS A 301 -0.92 -22.86 9.74
C LYS A 301 -1.60 -21.54 9.36
N ALA A 302 -1.08 -20.82 8.37
CA ALA A 302 -1.71 -19.60 7.86
C ALA A 302 -3.13 -19.86 7.34
N ILE A 303 -3.31 -20.92 6.57
CA ILE A 303 -4.61 -21.37 6.07
C ILE A 303 -5.58 -21.70 7.22
N LYS A 304 -5.09 -22.39 8.26
CA LYS A 304 -5.89 -22.74 9.43
C LYS A 304 -6.31 -21.52 10.26
N GLU A 305 -5.41 -20.54 10.43
CA GLU A 305 -5.70 -19.33 11.20
C GLU A 305 -6.73 -18.42 10.48
N CYS A 306 -6.66 -18.34 9.15
CA CYS A 306 -7.61 -17.58 8.35
C CYS A 306 -7.89 -18.26 6.99
N PRO A 307 -8.91 -19.12 6.91
CA PRO A 307 -9.26 -19.84 5.67
C PRO A 307 -9.63 -18.92 4.49
N SER A 308 -10.00 -17.68 4.73
CA SER A 308 -10.29 -16.70 3.67
C SER A 308 -9.04 -16.02 3.10
N TYR A 309 -7.86 -16.18 3.70
CA TYR A 309 -6.62 -15.53 3.24
C TYR A 309 -6.00 -16.27 2.04
N ARG A 310 -6.34 -15.82 0.84
CA ARG A 310 -6.03 -16.49 -0.43
C ARG A 310 -4.54 -16.70 -0.70
N MET A 311 -3.67 -15.72 -0.33
CA MET A 311 -2.25 -15.79 -0.61
C MET A 311 -1.56 -17.01 0.00
N ALA A 312 -2.01 -17.47 1.17
CA ALA A 312 -1.46 -18.68 1.79
C ALA A 312 -1.68 -19.93 0.92
N TYR A 313 -2.86 -20.05 0.31
CA TYR A 313 -3.15 -21.14 -0.61
C TYR A 313 -2.35 -21.05 -1.91
N ILE A 314 -2.28 -19.86 -2.52
CA ILE A 314 -1.54 -19.63 -3.76
C ILE A 314 -0.08 -20.04 -3.60
N ASN A 315 0.60 -19.53 -2.55
CA ASN A 315 2.01 -19.80 -2.34
C ASN A 315 2.25 -21.25 -1.94
N TYR A 316 1.35 -21.85 -1.13
CA TYR A 316 1.45 -23.26 -0.77
C TYR A 316 1.22 -24.17 -1.98
N ALA A 317 0.20 -23.92 -2.79
CA ALA A 317 -0.07 -24.70 -4.00
C ALA A 317 1.09 -24.61 -5.01
N GLN A 318 1.70 -23.42 -5.16
CA GLN A 318 2.89 -23.23 -6.00
C GLN A 318 4.07 -24.07 -5.48
N MET A 319 4.33 -24.07 -4.17
CA MET A 319 5.37 -24.90 -3.55
C MET A 319 5.11 -26.39 -3.82
N LEU A 320 3.85 -26.85 -3.65
CA LEU A 320 3.46 -28.24 -3.89
C LEU A 320 3.63 -28.66 -5.36
N ALA A 321 3.23 -27.78 -6.30
CA ALA A 321 3.44 -28.01 -7.73
C ALA A 321 4.93 -28.21 -8.03
N TYR A 322 5.80 -27.32 -7.57
CA TYR A 322 7.24 -27.42 -7.78
C TYR A 322 7.91 -28.59 -7.04
N SER A 323 7.24 -29.15 -6.04
CA SER A 323 7.72 -30.30 -5.28
C SER A 323 7.23 -31.65 -5.82
N ASN A 324 6.66 -31.71 -7.02
CA ASN A 324 6.07 -32.92 -7.62
C ASN A 324 4.95 -33.56 -6.74
N ARG A 325 4.13 -32.71 -6.14
CA ARG A 325 3.00 -33.11 -5.28
C ARG A 325 1.68 -32.64 -5.87
N SER A 326 1.43 -33.03 -7.12
CA SER A 326 0.30 -32.56 -7.93
C SER A 326 -1.05 -32.78 -7.23
N LYS A 327 -1.27 -33.95 -6.62
CA LYS A 327 -2.52 -34.23 -5.91
C LYS A 327 -2.77 -33.29 -4.74
N ASP A 328 -1.75 -32.99 -3.97
CA ASP A 328 -1.86 -32.06 -2.84
C ASP A 328 -2.09 -30.64 -3.35
N CYS A 329 -1.43 -30.26 -4.44
CA CYS A 329 -1.64 -28.97 -5.13
C CYS A 329 -3.10 -28.81 -5.56
N PHE A 330 -3.68 -29.81 -6.25
CA PHE A 330 -5.09 -29.79 -6.68
C PHE A 330 -6.04 -29.62 -5.49
N ASN A 331 -5.85 -30.42 -4.43
CA ASN A 331 -6.66 -30.33 -3.22
C ASN A 331 -6.56 -28.93 -2.57
N THR A 332 -5.37 -28.33 -2.56
CA THR A 332 -5.15 -26.99 -2.00
C THR A 332 -5.88 -25.92 -2.82
N ILE A 333 -5.85 -26.01 -4.15
CA ILE A 333 -6.59 -25.11 -5.02
C ILE A 333 -8.11 -25.25 -4.85
N ASP A 334 -8.62 -26.48 -4.69
CA ASP A 334 -10.05 -26.69 -4.47
C ASP A 334 -10.51 -26.12 -3.13
N GLN A 335 -9.75 -26.34 -2.05
CA GLN A 335 -10.01 -25.70 -0.76
C GLN A 335 -10.00 -24.17 -0.84
N MET A 336 -9.06 -23.60 -1.59
CA MET A 336 -9.00 -22.15 -1.81
C MET A 336 -10.27 -21.61 -2.48
N ARG A 337 -10.77 -22.31 -3.51
CA ARG A 337 -11.98 -21.91 -4.24
C ARG A 337 -13.23 -21.89 -3.35
N GLU A 338 -13.28 -22.81 -2.38
CA GLU A 338 -14.41 -22.93 -1.44
C GLU A 338 -14.34 -21.89 -0.31
N SER A 339 -13.15 -21.46 0.09
CA SER A 339 -12.94 -20.73 1.34
C SER A 339 -12.64 -19.23 1.16
N SER A 340 -12.12 -18.80 -0.01
CA SER A 340 -11.65 -17.43 -0.21
C SER A 340 -12.61 -16.61 -1.05
N THR A 341 -12.84 -15.35 -0.64
CA THR A 341 -13.62 -14.34 -1.38
C THR A 341 -12.73 -13.16 -1.73
N GLU A 342 -12.96 -12.55 -2.90
CA GLU A 342 -12.17 -11.39 -3.36
C GLU A 342 -12.37 -10.19 -2.45
N ILE A 343 -11.25 -9.51 -2.15
CA ILE A 343 -11.23 -8.29 -1.35
C ILE A 343 -10.19 -7.31 -1.91
N ASP A 344 -10.42 -6.04 -1.62
CA ASP A 344 -9.45 -4.96 -1.88
C ASP A 344 -8.51 -4.82 -0.67
N ASP A 345 -7.36 -5.50 -0.70
CA ASP A 345 -6.36 -5.45 0.35
C ASP A 345 -4.94 -5.47 -0.23
N TRP A 346 -4.04 -4.63 0.30
CA TRP A 346 -2.66 -4.52 -0.17
C TRP A 346 -1.83 -5.81 -0.02
N ARG A 347 -2.26 -6.73 0.87
CA ARG A 347 -1.62 -8.04 1.12
C ARG A 347 -2.05 -9.12 0.13
N CYS A 348 -3.10 -8.84 -0.65
CA CYS A 348 -3.61 -9.79 -1.63
C CYS A 348 -3.82 -9.10 -2.99
N PRO A 349 -2.79 -9.07 -3.84
CA PRO A 349 -2.84 -8.38 -5.12
C PRO A 349 -3.93 -8.94 -6.03
N LYS A 350 -4.46 -8.11 -6.93
CA LYS A 350 -5.53 -8.50 -7.86
C LYS A 350 -5.21 -9.75 -8.67
N TRP A 351 -3.95 -9.93 -9.10
CA TRP A 351 -3.56 -11.12 -9.86
C TRP A 351 -3.79 -12.44 -9.09
N ALA A 352 -3.80 -12.42 -7.76
CA ALA A 352 -4.08 -13.62 -6.96
C ALA A 352 -5.52 -14.13 -7.14
N TRP A 353 -6.42 -13.28 -7.62
CA TRP A 353 -7.82 -13.60 -7.87
C TRP A 353 -8.10 -13.98 -9.32
N LYS A 354 -7.13 -13.79 -10.22
CA LYS A 354 -7.29 -14.08 -11.63
C LYS A 354 -7.19 -15.57 -11.92
N SER A 355 -8.00 -16.03 -12.87
CA SER A 355 -8.02 -17.44 -13.34
C SER A 355 -6.66 -17.87 -13.88
N TRP A 356 -5.94 -16.96 -14.56
CA TRP A 356 -4.65 -17.26 -15.16
C TRP A 356 -3.60 -17.73 -14.13
N LYS A 357 -3.60 -17.13 -12.91
CA LYS A 357 -2.63 -17.54 -11.87
C LYS A 357 -2.89 -18.96 -11.37
N VAL A 358 -4.18 -19.31 -11.18
CA VAL A 358 -4.58 -20.68 -10.81
C VAL A 358 -4.24 -21.67 -11.91
N ASN A 359 -4.52 -21.31 -13.17
CA ASN A 359 -4.22 -22.17 -14.32
C ASN A 359 -2.70 -22.39 -14.48
N GLN A 360 -1.87 -21.36 -14.23
CA GLN A 360 -0.41 -21.50 -14.19
C GLN A 360 0.02 -22.55 -13.17
N ILE A 361 -0.43 -22.45 -11.91
CA ILE A 361 -0.08 -23.39 -10.84
C ILE A 361 -0.52 -24.83 -11.17
N LEU A 362 -1.73 -24.99 -11.72
CA LEU A 362 -2.23 -26.28 -12.15
C LEU A 362 -1.43 -26.85 -13.33
N ALA A 363 -1.03 -26.02 -14.28
CA ALA A 363 -0.19 -26.42 -15.39
C ALA A 363 1.18 -26.93 -14.92
N ASP A 364 1.81 -26.24 -13.97
CA ASP A 364 3.06 -26.69 -13.33
C ASP A 364 2.90 -28.09 -12.71
N ALA A 365 1.78 -28.31 -11.98
CA ALA A 365 1.48 -29.62 -11.40
C ALA A 365 1.30 -30.71 -12.46
N TYR A 366 0.61 -30.44 -13.55
CA TYR A 366 0.45 -31.38 -14.68
C TYR A 366 1.75 -31.65 -15.43
N CYS A 367 2.67 -30.69 -15.49
CA CYS A 367 4.00 -30.91 -16.08
C CYS A 367 4.79 -32.00 -15.35
N TRP A 368 4.70 -32.06 -14.03
CA TRP A 368 5.34 -33.14 -13.24
C TRP A 368 4.75 -34.51 -13.50
N GLU A 369 3.46 -34.58 -13.87
CA GLU A 369 2.82 -35.80 -14.28
C GLU A 369 3.07 -36.20 -15.76
N GLY A 370 3.85 -35.35 -16.46
CA GLY A 370 4.13 -35.55 -17.89
C GLY A 370 2.94 -35.23 -18.81
N GLN A 371 1.89 -34.57 -18.28
CA GLN A 371 0.66 -34.24 -19.00
C GLN A 371 0.77 -32.85 -19.68
N TYR A 372 1.75 -32.71 -20.57
CA TYR A 372 2.08 -31.43 -21.20
C TYR A 372 0.94 -30.85 -22.05
N GLU A 373 0.14 -31.69 -22.72
CA GLU A 373 -1.03 -31.24 -23.48
C GLU A 373 -2.10 -30.62 -22.55
N THR A 374 -2.34 -31.20 -21.38
CA THR A 374 -3.25 -30.65 -20.38
C THR A 374 -2.72 -29.34 -19.83
N ALA A 375 -1.42 -29.27 -19.53
CA ALA A 375 -0.76 -28.06 -19.06
C ALA A 375 -0.88 -26.95 -20.10
N LYS A 376 -0.62 -27.26 -21.40
CA LYS A 376 -0.78 -26.32 -22.51
C LYS A 376 -2.19 -25.77 -22.60
N HIS A 377 -3.21 -26.66 -22.54
CA HIS A 377 -4.60 -26.22 -22.61
C HIS A 377 -4.98 -25.23 -21.50
N LEU A 378 -4.49 -25.44 -20.27
CA LEU A 378 -4.70 -24.54 -19.15
C LEU A 378 -4.03 -23.17 -19.39
N LEU A 379 -2.81 -23.18 -19.91
CA LEU A 379 -2.06 -21.95 -20.21
C LEU A 379 -2.64 -21.20 -21.41
N ASP A 380 -3.08 -21.90 -22.47
CA ASP A 380 -3.79 -21.31 -23.62
C ASP A 380 -5.10 -20.64 -23.19
N SER A 381 -5.88 -21.32 -22.33
CA SER A 381 -7.11 -20.76 -21.76
C SER A 381 -6.81 -19.49 -20.94
N ALA A 382 -5.80 -19.55 -20.09
CA ALA A 382 -5.35 -18.41 -19.32
C ALA A 382 -4.96 -17.24 -20.22
N LEU A 383 -4.19 -17.50 -21.28
CA LEU A 383 -3.70 -16.48 -22.20
C LEU A 383 -4.83 -15.81 -23.01
N SER A 384 -5.89 -16.57 -23.33
CA SER A 384 -7.07 -16.04 -24.05
C SER A 384 -7.91 -15.09 -23.20
N ASP A 385 -7.88 -15.29 -21.88
CA ASP A 385 -8.68 -14.52 -20.92
C ASP A 385 -7.92 -13.30 -20.36
N MET A 386 -6.60 -13.20 -20.63
CA MET A 386 -5.76 -12.08 -20.15
C MET A 386 -5.99 -10.82 -20.96
N ASP A 387 -6.24 -9.73 -20.27
CA ASP A 387 -6.05 -8.37 -20.79
C ASP A 387 -4.55 -7.96 -20.80
N ASP A 388 -4.24 -6.77 -21.31
CA ASP A 388 -2.86 -6.29 -21.37
C ASP A 388 -2.23 -6.12 -19.98
N TYR A 389 -3.03 -5.76 -19.00
CA TYR A 389 -2.58 -5.61 -17.62
C TYR A 389 -2.28 -6.98 -16.97
N ASP A 390 -3.17 -7.96 -17.15
CA ASP A 390 -2.94 -9.33 -16.70
C ASP A 390 -1.64 -9.91 -17.28
N ARG A 391 -1.28 -9.57 -18.54
CA ARG A 391 -0.04 -10.00 -19.19
C ARG A 391 1.22 -9.45 -18.51
N ILE A 392 1.17 -8.21 -17.99
CA ILE A 392 2.27 -7.63 -17.22
C ILE A 392 2.47 -8.40 -15.92
N ASP A 393 1.39 -8.59 -15.16
CA ASP A 393 1.43 -9.36 -13.92
C ASP A 393 1.86 -10.81 -14.16
N ALA A 394 1.33 -11.46 -15.20
CA ALA A 394 1.68 -12.82 -15.58
C ALA A 394 3.18 -12.96 -15.91
N ASN A 395 3.76 -11.98 -16.61
CA ASN A 395 5.19 -11.95 -16.90
C ASN A 395 6.02 -11.84 -15.60
N GLU A 396 5.65 -10.95 -14.68
CA GLU A 396 6.31 -10.82 -13.38
C GLU A 396 6.21 -12.10 -12.53
N GLN A 397 5.14 -12.89 -12.70
CA GLN A 397 4.91 -14.15 -12.01
C GLN A 397 5.49 -15.38 -12.73
N GLY A 398 6.23 -15.17 -13.82
CA GLY A 398 6.91 -16.24 -14.55
C GLY A 398 6.05 -17.04 -15.51
N PHE A 399 4.79 -16.66 -15.74
CA PHE A 399 3.83 -17.37 -16.60
C PHE A 399 4.40 -17.72 -17.99
N PHE A 400 5.04 -16.78 -18.67
CA PHE A 400 5.57 -16.99 -20.00
C PHE A 400 6.76 -17.94 -20.02
N ASN A 401 7.52 -18.04 -18.92
CA ASN A 401 8.58 -19.04 -18.78
C ASN A 401 7.99 -20.46 -18.71
N ASP A 402 6.94 -20.63 -17.93
CA ASP A 402 6.24 -21.92 -17.78
C ASP A 402 5.57 -22.31 -19.09
N TYR A 403 4.92 -21.36 -19.79
CA TYR A 403 4.33 -21.57 -21.10
C TYR A 403 5.36 -22.01 -22.14
N ASN A 404 6.49 -21.32 -22.24
CA ASN A 404 7.58 -21.67 -23.15
C ASN A 404 8.19 -23.05 -22.80
N PHE A 405 8.28 -23.40 -21.52
CA PHE A 405 8.72 -24.73 -21.11
C PHE A 405 7.79 -25.81 -21.65
N VAL A 406 6.49 -25.63 -21.53
CA VAL A 406 5.47 -26.59 -22.02
C VAL A 406 5.55 -26.73 -23.54
N LEU A 407 5.61 -25.61 -24.29
CA LEU A 407 5.76 -25.63 -25.76
C LEU A 407 7.00 -26.40 -26.20
N ASN A 408 8.14 -26.16 -25.53
CA ASN A 408 9.39 -26.88 -25.83
C ASN A 408 9.25 -28.40 -25.58
N LYS A 409 8.52 -28.83 -24.55
CA LYS A 409 8.27 -30.25 -24.27
C LYS A 409 7.40 -30.92 -25.34
N LEU A 410 6.50 -30.16 -25.95
CA LEU A 410 5.63 -30.62 -27.04
C LEU A 410 6.27 -30.49 -28.42
N GLY A 411 7.47 -29.90 -28.53
CA GLY A 411 8.14 -29.63 -29.81
C GLY A 411 7.51 -28.49 -30.61
N GLU A 412 6.70 -27.66 -29.95
CA GLU A 412 6.10 -26.46 -30.51
C GLU A 412 7.05 -25.24 -30.27
N LYS A 413 7.07 -24.30 -31.23
CA LYS A 413 7.91 -23.08 -31.13
C LYS A 413 7.03 -21.84 -31.06
#